data_5c5fb338cf23ae2ac7687efd887513ee
#
_entry.id   5c5fb338cf23ae2ac7687efd887513ee
#
_cell.length_a   1.000
_cell.length_b   1.000
_cell.length_c   1.000
_cell.angle_alpha   90.00
_cell.angle_beta   90.00
_cell.angle_gamma   90.00
#
_symmetry.space_group_name_H-M   'P 1'
#
loop_
_entity.id
_entity.type
_entity.pdbx_description
1 polymer ?
#
loop_
_entity_poly.entity_id
_entity_poly.type
_entity_poly.pdbx_seq_one_letter_code
_entity_poly.pdbx_strand_id
1 'polypeptide(L)'
;MDLYAFYPYAEPSNVSAYNFEVQKDQGSGEKEGRLSGYEASDFLWGKVENIAPTESKIKITLNHKMAGVQVVLAEGEGFDVAGDWNLLDKKVLVANTTRKASINLATGEVAPIGGAQAT
;
A
#
# COMPACT_ATOMS: atom_id res chain seq x y z
N MET A 1 -17.59 -21.82 -8.16
CA MET A 1 -16.54 -21.53 -7.17
C MET A 1 -16.01 -20.13 -7.35
N ASP A 2 -15.89 -19.40 -6.27
CA ASP A 2 -15.36 -18.03 -6.30
C ASP A 2 -13.95 -18.01 -5.71
N LEU A 3 -13.06 -17.26 -6.32
CA LEU A 3 -11.69 -17.07 -5.83
C LEU A 3 -11.44 -15.62 -5.49
N TYR A 4 -10.79 -15.42 -4.37
CA TYR A 4 -10.36 -14.11 -3.86
C TYR A 4 -8.85 -14.12 -3.74
N ALA A 5 -8.23 -13.02 -4.13
CA ALA A 5 -6.79 -12.85 -4.00
C ALA A 5 -6.47 -11.46 -3.45
N PHE A 6 -5.46 -11.39 -2.60
CA PHE A 6 -4.97 -10.13 -2.06
C PHE A 6 -3.46 -10.16 -1.84
N TYR A 7 -2.88 -8.99 -1.75
CA TYR A 7 -1.46 -8.79 -1.52
C TYR A 7 -1.29 -7.57 -0.60
N PRO A 8 -0.34 -7.51 0.33
CA PRO A 8 0.68 -8.54 0.63
C PRO A 8 0.11 -9.81 1.31
N TYR A 9 0.91 -10.88 1.32
CA TYR A 9 0.51 -12.13 1.96
C TYR A 9 0.26 -11.93 3.47
N ALA A 10 -0.84 -12.48 3.94
CA ALA A 10 -1.19 -12.54 5.35
C ALA A 10 -2.17 -13.69 5.61
N GLU A 11 -2.27 -14.10 6.87
CA GLU A 11 -3.25 -15.07 7.32
C GLU A 11 -4.31 -14.33 8.16
N PRO A 12 -5.37 -13.81 7.54
CA PRO A 12 -6.36 -13.04 8.26
C PRO A 12 -7.20 -13.93 9.18
N SER A 13 -7.38 -13.49 10.43
CA SER A 13 -8.26 -14.17 11.37
C SER A 13 -9.74 -13.91 11.10
N ASN A 14 -10.05 -12.84 10.40
CA ASN A 14 -11.41 -12.45 10.03
C ASN A 14 -11.45 -11.92 8.60
N VAL A 15 -12.08 -12.66 7.71
CA VAL A 15 -12.19 -12.30 6.29
C VAL A 15 -13.07 -11.07 6.07
N SER A 16 -14.08 -10.87 6.89
CA SER A 16 -15.00 -9.74 6.77
C SER A 16 -14.41 -8.42 7.29
N ALA A 17 -13.39 -8.50 8.13
CA ALA A 17 -12.79 -7.33 8.76
C ALA A 17 -11.29 -7.55 8.97
N TYR A 18 -10.55 -7.57 7.87
CA TYR A 18 -9.09 -7.64 7.89
C TYR A 18 -8.50 -6.26 8.18
N ASN A 19 -7.75 -6.16 9.26
CA ASN A 19 -7.10 -4.91 9.64
C ASN A 19 -5.78 -4.75 8.87
N PHE A 20 -5.69 -3.69 8.08
CA PHE A 20 -4.51 -3.35 7.30
C PHE A 20 -3.99 -1.98 7.72
N GLU A 21 -2.67 -1.86 7.82
CA GLU A 21 -2.02 -0.60 8.17
C GLU A 21 -0.95 -0.25 7.13
N VAL A 22 -1.06 0.95 6.58
CA VAL A 22 -0.02 1.56 5.76
C VAL A 22 1.18 1.87 6.66
N GLN A 23 2.37 1.45 6.24
CA GLN A 23 3.57 1.65 7.04
C GLN A 23 3.89 3.13 7.23
N LYS A 24 4.35 3.48 8.40
CA LYS A 24 4.76 4.86 8.70
C LYS A 24 5.97 5.28 7.87
N ASP A 25 6.93 4.39 7.73
CA ASP A 25 8.10 4.61 6.89
C ASP A 25 7.83 4.04 5.49
N GLN A 26 7.78 4.93 4.51
CA GLN A 26 7.54 4.59 3.10
C GLN A 26 8.85 4.41 2.31
N GLY A 27 9.94 4.11 2.98
CA GLY A 27 11.21 3.84 2.33
C GLY A 27 11.08 2.81 1.21
N SER A 28 11.83 3.00 0.13
CA SER A 28 11.90 2.07 -0.99
C SER A 28 13.10 1.14 -0.87
N GLY A 29 12.96 -0.04 -1.43
CA GLY A 29 14.02 -1.07 -1.44
C GLY A 29 13.82 -2.15 -0.38
N GLU A 30 14.10 -3.38 -0.78
CA GLU A 30 14.06 -4.52 0.12
C GLU A 30 15.22 -4.51 1.12
N LYS A 31 14.91 -4.82 2.35
CA LYS A 31 15.90 -5.05 3.40
C LYS A 31 15.75 -6.48 3.92
N GLU A 32 16.82 -7.26 3.81
CA GLU A 32 16.87 -8.62 4.36
C GLU A 32 15.72 -9.55 3.89
N GLY A 33 15.32 -9.44 2.61
CA GLY A 33 14.25 -10.26 2.05
C GLY A 33 12.84 -9.85 2.48
N ARG A 34 12.67 -8.67 3.10
CA ARG A 34 11.38 -8.12 3.47
C ARG A 34 10.95 -7.04 2.47
N LEU A 35 9.65 -6.89 2.30
CA LEU A 35 9.10 -5.80 1.50
C LEU A 35 9.48 -4.45 2.12
N SER A 36 9.77 -3.47 1.27
CA SER A 36 9.89 -2.08 1.71
C SER A 36 8.60 -1.57 2.33
N GLY A 37 8.66 -0.50 3.08
CA GLY A 37 7.46 0.13 3.64
C GLY A 37 6.46 0.55 2.57
N TYR A 38 6.97 1.03 1.44
CA TYR A 38 6.14 1.39 0.28
C TYR A 38 5.42 0.18 -0.32
N GLU A 39 6.14 -0.90 -0.59
CA GLU A 39 5.56 -2.11 -1.18
C GLU A 39 4.61 -2.82 -0.21
N ALA A 40 4.96 -2.89 1.07
CA ALA A 40 4.11 -3.48 2.09
C ALA A 40 2.81 -2.70 2.33
N SER A 41 2.77 -1.43 1.91
CA SER A 41 1.60 -0.56 2.05
C SER A 41 0.67 -0.59 0.84
N ASP A 42 1.09 -1.22 -0.25
CA ASP A 42 0.29 -1.31 -1.48
C ASP A 42 -0.62 -2.53 -1.43
N PHE A 43 -1.82 -2.34 -0.89
CA PHE A 43 -2.80 -3.41 -0.80
C PHE A 43 -3.52 -3.62 -2.12
N LEU A 44 -3.43 -4.83 -2.64
CA LEU A 44 -4.10 -5.26 -3.87
C LEU A 44 -5.19 -6.28 -3.54
N TRP A 45 -6.30 -6.17 -4.25
CA TRP A 45 -7.41 -7.10 -4.09
C TRP A 45 -8.07 -7.42 -5.43
N GLY A 46 -8.53 -8.65 -5.57
CA GLY A 46 -9.27 -9.10 -6.73
C GLY A 46 -10.18 -10.28 -6.43
N LYS A 47 -11.19 -10.44 -7.26
CA LYS A 47 -12.17 -11.52 -7.15
C LYS A 47 -12.51 -12.04 -8.54
N VAL A 48 -12.67 -13.36 -8.65
CA VAL A 48 -13.24 -14.02 -9.83
C VAL A 48 -14.35 -14.94 -9.38
N GLU A 49 -15.51 -14.80 -9.97
CA GLU A 49 -16.71 -15.56 -9.63
C GLU A 49 -17.01 -16.65 -10.65
N ASN A 50 -17.76 -17.65 -10.22
CA ASN A 50 -18.32 -18.69 -11.07
C ASN A 50 -17.27 -19.49 -11.88
N ILE A 51 -16.14 -19.80 -11.25
CA ILE A 51 -15.10 -20.59 -11.89
C ILE A 51 -15.51 -22.06 -11.89
N ALA A 52 -15.37 -22.70 -13.07
CA ALA A 52 -15.55 -24.13 -13.20
C ALA A 52 -14.37 -24.88 -12.58
N PRO A 53 -14.58 -25.93 -11.78
CA PRO A 53 -13.47 -26.68 -11.17
C PRO A 53 -12.52 -27.35 -12.16
N THR A 54 -12.94 -27.48 -13.41
CA THR A 54 -12.16 -28.09 -14.50
C THR A 54 -11.24 -27.11 -15.24
N GLU A 55 -11.31 -25.83 -14.94
CA GLU A 55 -10.45 -24.84 -15.60
C GLU A 55 -8.99 -25.04 -15.20
N SER A 56 -8.11 -25.12 -16.22
CA SER A 56 -6.67 -25.32 -16.03
C SER A 56 -5.92 -24.01 -15.76
N LYS A 57 -6.49 -22.87 -16.17
CA LYS A 57 -5.93 -21.53 -15.96
C LYS A 57 -7.00 -20.59 -15.49
N ILE A 58 -6.69 -19.86 -14.43
CA ILE A 58 -7.57 -18.87 -13.85
C ILE A 58 -6.83 -17.54 -13.84
N LYS A 59 -7.47 -16.50 -14.39
CA LYS A 59 -6.94 -15.15 -14.40
C LYS A 59 -7.66 -14.32 -13.34
N ILE A 60 -6.90 -13.75 -12.41
CA ILE A 60 -7.43 -12.81 -11.42
C ILE A 60 -6.75 -11.47 -11.63
N THR A 61 -7.55 -10.42 -11.77
CA THR A 61 -7.04 -9.05 -11.83
C THR A 61 -7.05 -8.45 -10.44
N LEU A 62 -5.88 -8.00 -9.98
CA LEU A 62 -5.74 -7.32 -8.70
C LEU A 62 -5.77 -5.82 -8.91
N ASN A 63 -6.52 -5.13 -8.08
CA ASN A 63 -6.64 -3.67 -8.12
C ASN A 63 -6.06 -3.07 -6.85
N HIS A 64 -5.40 -1.93 -7.00
CA HIS A 64 -4.90 -1.15 -5.87
C HIS A 64 -6.06 -0.62 -5.04
N LYS A 65 -6.01 -0.79 -3.74
CA LYS A 65 -7.03 -0.33 -2.79
C LYS A 65 -6.57 0.87 -1.96
N MET A 66 -5.28 1.20 -2.00
CA MET A 66 -4.72 2.35 -1.31
C MET A 66 -4.41 3.48 -2.29
N ALA A 67 -4.46 4.71 -1.80
CA ALA A 67 -4.09 5.88 -2.59
C ALA A 67 -2.58 6.01 -2.68
N GLY A 68 -2.07 6.33 -3.86
CA GLY A 68 -0.66 6.63 -4.08
C GLY A 68 -0.44 8.13 -4.20
N VAL A 69 0.59 8.63 -3.55
CA VAL A 69 1.02 10.03 -3.65
C VAL A 69 2.48 10.05 -4.08
N GLN A 70 2.76 10.78 -5.15
CA GLN A 70 4.12 11.02 -5.61
C GLN A 70 4.51 12.46 -5.30
N VAL A 71 5.59 12.64 -4.55
CA VAL A 71 6.14 13.95 -4.22
C VAL A 71 7.48 14.10 -4.90
N VAL A 72 7.62 15.15 -5.72
CA VAL A 72 8.87 15.48 -6.40
C VAL A 72 9.41 16.75 -5.77
N LEU A 73 10.62 16.67 -5.19
CA LEU A 73 11.32 17.81 -4.62
C LEU A 73 12.24 18.40 -5.67
N ALA A 74 12.22 19.71 -5.81
CA ALA A 74 13.08 20.44 -6.70
C ALA A 74 13.85 21.52 -5.94
N GLU A 75 15.07 21.80 -6.39
CA GLU A 75 15.89 22.88 -5.87
C GLU A 75 15.21 24.22 -6.12
N GLY A 76 15.01 25.00 -5.06
CA GLY A 76 14.45 26.35 -5.13
C GLY A 76 15.53 27.43 -5.06
N GLU A 77 15.11 28.68 -4.97
CA GLU A 77 16.02 29.81 -4.77
C GLU A 77 16.73 29.70 -3.40
N GLY A 78 17.98 30.16 -3.33
CA GLY A 78 18.78 30.12 -2.12
C GLY A 78 19.81 28.99 -2.07
N PHE A 79 19.82 28.09 -3.03
CA PHE A 79 20.86 27.06 -3.19
C PHE A 79 21.93 27.53 -4.18
N ASP A 80 22.74 28.50 -3.73
CA ASP A 80 23.68 29.20 -4.61
C ASP A 80 24.96 28.42 -4.94
N VAL A 81 25.23 27.35 -4.17
CA VAL A 81 26.42 26.52 -4.34
C VAL A 81 26.02 25.18 -4.93
N ALA A 82 26.70 24.78 -6.02
CA ALA A 82 26.49 23.48 -6.65
C ALA A 82 26.77 22.34 -5.65
N GLY A 83 25.77 21.47 -5.45
CA GLY A 83 25.85 20.36 -4.54
C GLY A 83 25.21 20.58 -3.17
N ASP A 84 24.84 21.80 -2.80
CA ASP A 84 24.14 22.08 -1.51
C ASP A 84 22.85 21.28 -1.39
N TRP A 85 22.08 21.20 -2.45
CA TRP A 85 20.85 20.41 -2.52
C TRP A 85 21.10 18.92 -2.21
N ASN A 86 22.18 18.37 -2.72
CA ASN A 86 22.51 16.97 -2.55
C ASN A 86 23.05 16.65 -1.14
N LEU A 87 23.55 17.63 -0.42
CA LEU A 87 24.05 17.48 0.95
C LEU A 87 22.93 17.50 1.99
N LEU A 88 21.74 17.96 1.62
CA LEU A 88 20.61 18.02 2.54
C LEU A 88 20.00 16.65 2.78
N ASP A 89 19.73 16.35 4.05
CA ASP A 89 18.89 15.21 4.43
C ASP A 89 17.43 15.59 4.21
N LYS A 90 16.89 15.15 3.08
CA LYS A 90 15.53 15.50 2.66
C LYS A 90 14.54 14.47 3.17
N LYS A 91 13.52 14.94 3.91
CA LYS A 91 12.41 14.11 4.39
C LYS A 91 11.09 14.73 3.99
N VAL A 92 10.15 13.89 3.59
CA VAL A 92 8.78 14.29 3.29
C VAL A 92 7.85 13.58 4.26
N LEU A 93 7.01 14.35 4.93
CA LEU A 93 6.00 13.85 5.85
C LEU A 93 4.61 14.21 5.31
N VAL A 94 3.79 13.21 5.08
CA VAL A 94 2.39 13.42 4.72
C VAL A 94 1.55 13.33 5.99
N ALA A 95 0.99 14.46 6.38
CA ALA A 95 0.19 14.59 7.61
C ALA A 95 -1.31 14.49 7.33
N ASN A 96 -2.08 14.25 8.37
CA ASN A 96 -3.54 14.17 8.34
C ASN A 96 -4.09 13.08 7.40
N THR A 97 -3.36 11.99 7.26
CA THR A 97 -3.79 10.82 6.51
C THR A 97 -4.28 9.71 7.46
N THR A 98 -5.13 8.84 6.97
CA THR A 98 -5.56 7.66 7.71
C THR A 98 -4.77 6.45 7.21
N ARG A 99 -3.96 5.84 8.07
CA ARG A 99 -3.10 4.71 7.72
C ARG A 99 -3.74 3.35 8.01
N LYS A 100 -4.73 3.29 8.87
CA LYS A 100 -5.38 2.03 9.26
C LYS A 100 -6.72 1.88 8.58
N ALA A 101 -7.01 0.67 8.14
CA ALA A 101 -8.27 0.35 7.49
C ALA A 101 -8.73 -1.06 7.86
N SER A 102 -10.04 -1.24 7.87
CA SER A 102 -10.67 -2.54 7.87
C SER A 102 -11.09 -2.88 6.45
N ILE A 103 -10.68 -4.04 5.98
CA ILE A 103 -10.92 -4.48 4.61
C ILE A 103 -11.79 -5.72 4.64
N ASN A 104 -12.92 -5.68 3.94
CA ASN A 104 -13.73 -6.86 3.71
C ASN A 104 -13.16 -7.62 2.52
N LEU A 105 -12.48 -8.73 2.77
CA LEU A 105 -11.82 -9.52 1.73
C LEU A 105 -12.80 -10.24 0.80
N ALA A 106 -14.06 -10.36 1.18
CA ALA A 106 -15.09 -10.94 0.33
C ALA A 106 -15.66 -9.93 -0.69
N THR A 107 -15.64 -8.64 -0.38
CA THR A 107 -16.21 -7.58 -1.24
C THR A 107 -15.18 -6.59 -1.76
N GLY A 108 -14.03 -6.51 -1.13
CA GLY A 108 -13.00 -5.51 -1.43
C GLY A 108 -13.27 -4.12 -0.87
N GLU A 109 -14.30 -3.97 -0.03
CA GLU A 109 -14.60 -2.69 0.60
C GLU A 109 -13.55 -2.33 1.65
N VAL A 110 -13.15 -1.07 1.66
CA VAL A 110 -12.16 -0.51 2.56
C VAL A 110 -12.81 0.58 3.41
N ALA A 111 -12.72 0.45 4.74
CA ALA A 111 -13.22 1.43 5.68
C ALA A 111 -12.07 1.94 6.56
N PRO A 112 -11.83 3.26 6.62
CA PRO A 112 -10.78 3.80 7.47
C PRO A 112 -11.08 3.57 8.95
N ILE A 113 -10.02 3.32 9.73
CA ILE A 113 -10.09 3.11 11.17
C ILE A 113 -9.25 4.18 11.89
N GLY A 114 -9.85 4.82 12.89
CA GLY A 114 -9.15 5.77 13.74
C GLY A 114 -9.02 7.16 13.13
N GLY A 115 -8.26 8.00 13.80
CA GLY A 115 -8.04 9.38 13.40
C GLY A 115 -6.89 9.55 12.42
N ALA A 116 -6.69 10.79 11.98
CA ALA A 116 -5.59 11.15 11.08
C ALA A 116 -4.21 10.86 11.72
N GLN A 117 -3.32 10.35 10.91
CA GLN A 117 -1.96 9.96 11.30
C GLN A 117 -0.96 10.54 10.30
N ALA A 118 0.33 10.47 10.62
CA ALA A 118 1.39 10.90 9.72
C ALA A 118 2.18 9.71 9.16
N THR A 119 2.61 9.84 7.94
CA THR A 119 3.50 8.88 7.27
C THR A 119 4.78 9.53 6.80
#